data_dca94aed81177a6a974f5a63b5f05142
#
_entry.id   dca94aed81177a6a974f5a63b5f05142
#
_cell.length_a   1.000
_cell.length_b   1.000
_cell.length_c   1.000
_cell.angle_alpha   90.00
_cell.angle_beta   90.00
_cell.angle_gamma   90.00
#
_symmetry.space_group_name_H-M   'P 1'
#
loop_
_entity.id
_entity.type
_entity.pdbx_description
1 polymer ?
#
loop_
_entity_poly.entity_id
_entity_poly.type
_entity_poly.pdbx_seq_one_letter_code
_entity_poly.pdbx_strand_id
1 'polypeptide(L)'
;MNKEIPKKTKVVVIGGGVAGCSVAYHLAVNGWKDTILLERDQLTSGTTWHAAGLVGQLGATATITKLRKYSLNLYKELEKKTELSTGLKQNGAITIASTKERLQELLRQATAAQLFDVNVEVLDKKKVKDLYPVIHDEDVYGGVYMPDDGQADPVGVTNVLAKAARMEGVKIFEKTPVEKILIKDGKITGVQTKFGKIDCEYVALATGMWSRQIGEDIGVSIPLYPNEHFYIITEPMNDLPKNLPVLRDYDNCLYLKEDAGKMLVGIFEPNAKNAFREKGKVPNDFSFGEFPDDFDHFEPYLEKSFQRLPMLETAGIRKFFSGPESF
;
A
#
# COMPACT_ATOMS: atom_id res chain seq x y z
N MET A 1 19.23 -26.57 -1.69
CA MET A 1 18.39 -27.19 -2.74
C MET A 1 18.60 -26.40 -4.02
N ASN A 2 19.04 -27.07 -5.09
CA ASN A 2 19.08 -26.43 -6.42
C ASN A 2 17.66 -26.09 -6.83
N LYS A 3 17.31 -24.81 -6.89
CA LYS A 3 16.04 -24.36 -7.45
C LYS A 3 16.11 -24.60 -8.95
N GLU A 4 15.32 -25.54 -9.44
CA GLU A 4 15.20 -25.79 -10.88
C GLU A 4 14.37 -24.67 -11.52
N ILE A 5 15.04 -23.58 -11.88
CA ILE A 5 14.43 -22.44 -12.55
C ILE A 5 14.24 -22.78 -14.02
N PRO A 6 13.05 -22.58 -14.62
CA PRO A 6 12.81 -22.91 -16.02
C PRO A 6 13.71 -22.06 -16.93
N LYS A 7 14.23 -22.69 -18.00
CA LYS A 7 15.03 -21.99 -19.03
C LYS A 7 14.18 -21.15 -19.99
N LYS A 8 12.87 -21.38 -19.99
CA LYS A 8 11.92 -20.68 -20.86
C LYS A 8 10.56 -20.57 -20.18
N THR A 9 9.88 -19.43 -20.39
CA THR A 9 8.49 -19.18 -20.01
C THR A 9 7.90 -18.12 -20.93
N LYS A 10 6.59 -17.95 -20.97
CA LYS A 10 5.96 -16.90 -21.78
C LYS A 10 6.10 -15.52 -21.12
N VAL A 11 5.82 -15.43 -19.82
CA VAL A 11 5.86 -14.17 -19.06
C VAL A 11 6.73 -14.31 -17.82
N VAL A 12 7.60 -13.33 -17.61
CA VAL A 12 8.31 -13.14 -16.35
C VAL A 12 7.76 -11.91 -15.64
N VAL A 13 7.22 -12.09 -14.43
CA VAL A 13 6.89 -10.99 -13.51
C VAL A 13 8.10 -10.75 -12.62
N ILE A 14 8.63 -9.52 -12.60
CA ILE A 14 9.78 -9.15 -11.79
C ILE A 14 9.30 -8.34 -10.59
N GLY A 15 9.52 -8.86 -9.37
CA GLY A 15 9.14 -8.26 -8.09
C GLY A 15 8.02 -9.00 -7.38
N GLY A 16 8.26 -9.33 -6.10
CA GLY A 16 7.37 -10.11 -5.23
C GLY A 16 6.62 -9.26 -4.19
N GLY A 17 6.42 -7.98 -4.46
CA GLY A 17 5.51 -7.13 -3.69
C GLY A 17 4.05 -7.40 -4.04
N VAL A 18 3.13 -6.66 -3.40
CA VAL A 18 1.67 -6.79 -3.62
C VAL A 18 1.30 -6.64 -5.10
N ALA A 19 1.91 -5.70 -5.81
CA ALA A 19 1.64 -5.47 -7.24
C ALA A 19 2.06 -6.67 -8.09
N GLY A 20 3.28 -7.21 -7.90
CA GLY A 20 3.78 -8.34 -8.67
C GLY A 20 3.00 -9.62 -8.40
N CYS A 21 2.66 -9.92 -7.15
CA CYS A 21 1.83 -11.07 -6.80
C CYS A 21 0.41 -10.93 -7.40
N SER A 22 -0.16 -9.72 -7.41
CA SER A 22 -1.44 -9.43 -8.05
C SER A 22 -1.37 -9.64 -9.56
N VAL A 23 -0.36 -9.10 -10.23
CA VAL A 23 -0.15 -9.26 -11.68
C VAL A 23 -0.01 -10.75 -12.04
N ALA A 24 0.80 -11.48 -11.30
CA ALA A 24 1.01 -12.92 -11.53
C ALA A 24 -0.30 -13.72 -11.39
N TYR A 25 -1.08 -13.43 -10.34
CA TYR A 25 -2.40 -14.04 -10.16
C TYR A 25 -3.34 -13.73 -11.33
N HIS A 26 -3.48 -12.44 -11.68
CA HIS A 26 -4.41 -12.03 -12.73
C HIS A 26 -4.00 -12.51 -14.13
N LEU A 27 -2.73 -12.61 -14.42
CA LEU A 27 -2.25 -13.24 -15.65
C LEU A 27 -2.72 -14.70 -15.72
N ALA A 28 -2.53 -15.47 -14.64
CA ALA A 28 -2.89 -16.87 -14.61
C ALA A 28 -4.40 -17.12 -14.75
N VAL A 29 -5.25 -16.36 -14.02
CA VAL A 29 -6.72 -16.51 -14.14
C VAL A 29 -7.26 -16.04 -15.49
N ASN A 30 -6.52 -15.19 -16.19
CA ASN A 30 -6.84 -14.77 -17.56
C ASN A 30 -6.18 -15.67 -18.64
N GLY A 31 -5.73 -16.88 -18.27
CA GLY A 31 -5.24 -17.88 -19.19
C GLY A 31 -3.74 -17.84 -19.50
N TRP A 32 -2.98 -16.89 -18.95
CA TRP A 32 -1.53 -16.78 -19.12
C TRP A 32 -0.78 -17.66 -18.11
N LYS A 33 -1.05 -18.97 -18.14
CA LYS A 33 -0.53 -19.93 -17.14
C LYS A 33 0.96 -20.18 -17.21
N ASP A 34 1.60 -19.97 -18.39
CA ASP A 34 3.05 -20.03 -18.53
C ASP A 34 3.68 -18.71 -18.06
N THR A 35 3.49 -18.43 -16.78
CA THR A 35 3.97 -17.25 -16.07
C THR A 35 4.81 -17.66 -14.87
N ILE A 36 5.94 -16.99 -14.67
CA ILE A 36 6.73 -17.12 -13.44
C ILE A 36 6.90 -15.75 -12.79
N LEU A 37 7.06 -15.74 -11.47
CA LEU A 37 7.42 -14.55 -10.71
C LEU A 37 8.81 -14.73 -10.11
N LEU A 38 9.67 -13.74 -10.31
CA LEU A 38 11.02 -13.70 -9.76
C LEU A 38 11.12 -12.56 -8.73
N GLU A 39 11.46 -12.92 -7.51
CA GLU A 39 11.72 -11.98 -6.43
C GLU A 39 13.19 -12.09 -6.01
N ARG A 40 13.85 -10.95 -5.88
CA ARG A 40 15.29 -10.90 -5.59
C ARG A 40 15.64 -11.36 -4.18
N ASP A 41 14.75 -11.12 -3.20
CA ASP A 41 14.94 -11.55 -1.82
C ASP A 41 13.75 -12.39 -1.34
N GLN A 42 12.86 -11.85 -0.52
CA GLN A 42 11.65 -12.50 -0.02
C GLN A 42 10.43 -11.71 -0.53
N LEU A 43 9.29 -12.39 -0.63
CA LEU A 43 8.04 -11.69 -0.89
C LEU A 43 7.86 -10.57 0.13
N THR A 44 7.33 -9.44 -0.32
CA THR A 44 7.05 -8.23 0.48
C THR A 44 8.25 -7.37 0.88
N SER A 45 9.47 -7.81 0.67
CA SER A 45 10.70 -7.17 1.19
C SER A 45 11.00 -5.74 0.70
N GLY A 46 10.25 -5.24 -0.29
CA GLY A 46 10.31 -3.86 -0.76
C GLY A 46 9.51 -2.90 0.15
N THR A 47 8.56 -2.14 -0.42
CA THR A 47 7.71 -1.20 0.33
C THR A 47 6.44 -1.84 0.89
N THR A 48 6.08 -3.03 0.42
CA THR A 48 4.82 -3.70 0.81
C THR A 48 4.74 -3.99 2.31
N TRP A 49 5.83 -4.47 2.93
CA TRP A 49 5.80 -4.92 4.33
C TRP A 49 5.46 -3.84 5.34
N HIS A 50 5.76 -2.59 5.02
CA HIS A 50 5.55 -1.46 5.94
C HIS A 50 4.37 -0.56 5.57
N ALA A 51 3.60 -0.90 4.54
CA ALA A 51 2.42 -0.11 4.19
C ALA A 51 1.41 -0.07 5.35
N ALA A 52 0.78 1.07 5.58
CA ALA A 52 -0.16 1.27 6.69
C ALA A 52 -1.42 0.37 6.58
N GLY A 53 -1.68 -0.19 5.41
CA GLY A 53 -2.77 -1.16 5.21
C GLY A 53 -4.16 -0.53 5.20
N LEU A 54 -4.29 0.74 4.81
CA LEU A 54 -5.60 1.39 4.67
C LEU A 54 -6.31 0.87 3.43
N VAL A 55 -7.54 0.37 3.59
CA VAL A 55 -8.37 -0.14 2.50
C VAL A 55 -9.56 0.78 2.30
N GLY A 56 -9.65 1.38 1.12
CA GLY A 56 -10.75 2.29 0.77
C GLY A 56 -11.24 2.05 -0.65
N GLN A 57 -12.55 2.22 -0.87
CA GLN A 57 -13.18 1.97 -2.18
C GLN A 57 -13.19 3.22 -3.04
N LEU A 58 -13.52 4.38 -2.47
CA LEU A 58 -13.64 5.61 -3.23
C LEU A 58 -12.27 6.17 -3.61
N GLY A 59 -12.08 6.50 -4.87
CA GLY A 59 -10.86 7.08 -5.42
C GLY A 59 -11.12 8.39 -6.16
N ALA A 60 -10.06 9.11 -6.51
CA ALA A 60 -10.15 10.39 -7.21
C ALA A 60 -10.75 10.29 -8.63
N THR A 61 -10.75 9.10 -9.24
CA THR A 61 -11.29 8.85 -10.57
C THR A 61 -12.18 7.61 -10.59
N ALA A 62 -13.06 7.53 -11.59
CA ALA A 62 -13.91 6.36 -11.83
C ALA A 62 -13.09 5.05 -11.93
N THR A 63 -11.98 5.09 -12.65
CA THR A 63 -11.11 3.91 -12.84
C THR A 63 -10.51 3.44 -11.51
N ILE A 64 -10.00 4.37 -10.70
CA ILE A 64 -9.44 4.04 -9.38
C ILE A 64 -10.52 3.53 -8.44
N THR A 65 -11.72 4.11 -8.44
CA THR A 65 -12.85 3.61 -7.63
C THR A 65 -13.22 2.17 -8.01
N LYS A 66 -13.34 1.87 -9.31
CA LYS A 66 -13.62 0.50 -9.77
C LYS A 66 -12.52 -0.49 -9.36
N LEU A 67 -11.25 -0.10 -9.50
CA LEU A 67 -10.11 -0.93 -9.13
C LEU A 67 -10.09 -1.21 -7.62
N ARG A 68 -10.31 -0.19 -6.79
CA ARG A 68 -10.33 -0.34 -5.33
C ARG A 68 -11.49 -1.21 -4.85
N LYS A 69 -12.70 -1.00 -5.40
CA LYS A 69 -13.87 -1.84 -5.12
C LYS A 69 -13.62 -3.29 -5.52
N TYR A 70 -13.04 -3.53 -6.69
CA TYR A 70 -12.61 -4.85 -7.13
C TYR A 70 -11.61 -5.49 -6.16
N SER A 71 -10.59 -4.72 -5.73
CA SER A 71 -9.56 -5.22 -4.80
C SER A 71 -10.14 -5.65 -3.46
N LEU A 72 -11.06 -4.86 -2.89
CA LEU A 72 -11.73 -5.22 -1.62
C LEU A 72 -12.51 -6.54 -1.74
N ASN A 73 -13.26 -6.72 -2.82
CA ASN A 73 -14.00 -7.95 -3.06
C ASN A 73 -13.06 -9.14 -3.30
N LEU A 74 -11.99 -8.91 -4.06
CA LEU A 74 -10.97 -9.92 -4.32
C LEU A 74 -10.32 -10.43 -3.02
N TYR A 75 -10.02 -9.55 -2.06
CA TYR A 75 -9.44 -9.97 -0.77
C TYR A 75 -10.35 -10.95 -0.05
N LYS A 76 -11.66 -10.67 0.03
CA LYS A 76 -12.66 -11.57 0.64
C LYS A 76 -12.77 -12.93 -0.08
N GLU A 77 -12.74 -12.90 -1.40
CA GLU A 77 -12.82 -14.13 -2.22
C GLU A 77 -11.56 -14.97 -2.05
N LEU A 78 -10.39 -14.33 -2.06
CA LEU A 78 -9.12 -15.03 -1.96
C LEU A 78 -8.85 -15.58 -0.56
N GLU A 79 -9.31 -14.94 0.51
CA GLU A 79 -9.27 -15.53 1.85
C GLU A 79 -9.98 -16.90 1.88
N LYS A 80 -11.19 -16.95 1.32
CA LYS A 80 -11.95 -18.21 1.22
C LYS A 80 -11.25 -19.25 0.35
N LYS A 81 -10.70 -18.82 -0.80
CA LYS A 81 -10.04 -19.71 -1.75
C LYS A 81 -8.73 -20.27 -1.23
N THR A 82 -7.96 -19.45 -0.54
CA THR A 82 -6.60 -19.78 -0.10
C THR A 82 -6.52 -20.28 1.34
N GLU A 83 -7.57 -20.11 2.14
CA GLU A 83 -7.58 -20.39 3.58
C GLU A 83 -6.48 -19.62 4.34
N LEU A 84 -6.04 -18.48 3.80
CA LEU A 84 -5.12 -17.54 4.45
C LEU A 84 -5.84 -16.24 4.72
N SER A 85 -5.46 -15.53 5.80
CA SER A 85 -6.02 -14.22 6.11
C SER A 85 -5.28 -13.10 5.40
N THR A 86 -6.01 -12.14 4.87
CA THR A 86 -5.51 -10.83 4.43
C THR A 86 -5.44 -9.83 5.59
N GLY A 87 -5.91 -10.20 6.78
CA GLY A 87 -6.10 -9.29 7.90
C GLY A 87 -7.18 -8.23 7.66
N LEU A 88 -8.07 -8.43 6.67
CA LEU A 88 -9.12 -7.48 6.33
C LEU A 88 -10.11 -7.32 7.49
N LYS A 89 -10.18 -6.10 8.01
CA LYS A 89 -11.18 -5.64 8.99
C LYS A 89 -11.98 -4.51 8.36
N GLN A 90 -13.27 -4.73 8.12
CA GLN A 90 -14.18 -3.70 7.62
C GLN A 90 -14.80 -2.93 8.80
N ASN A 91 -13.98 -2.15 9.47
CA ASN A 91 -14.37 -1.29 10.58
C ASN A 91 -14.75 0.13 10.13
N GLY A 92 -14.85 0.34 8.83
CA GLY A 92 -15.19 1.62 8.22
C GLY A 92 -14.01 2.57 8.08
N ALA A 93 -14.27 3.66 7.36
CA ALA A 93 -13.36 4.79 7.27
C ALA A 93 -14.14 6.12 7.30
N ILE A 94 -13.64 7.07 8.05
CA ILE A 94 -14.18 8.44 8.13
C ILE A 94 -13.15 9.39 7.49
N THR A 95 -13.61 10.26 6.62
CA THR A 95 -12.85 11.42 6.19
C THR A 95 -13.55 12.67 6.73
N ILE A 96 -12.85 13.46 7.52
CA ILE A 96 -13.38 14.69 8.12
C ILE A 96 -13.01 15.93 7.32
N ALA A 97 -13.76 16.99 7.53
CA ALA A 97 -13.50 18.31 6.96
C ALA A 97 -13.34 19.34 8.08
N SER A 98 -12.17 19.97 8.14
CA SER A 98 -11.87 21.09 9.03
C SER A 98 -12.04 22.45 8.33
N THR A 99 -12.43 22.45 7.06
CA THR A 99 -12.77 23.64 6.27
C THR A 99 -14.09 23.43 5.51
N LYS A 100 -14.76 24.53 5.17
CA LYS A 100 -16.00 24.46 4.35
C LYS A 100 -15.72 23.94 2.94
N GLU A 101 -14.58 24.30 2.39
CA GLU A 101 -14.13 23.87 1.07
C GLU A 101 -13.91 22.35 1.03
N ARG A 102 -13.28 21.80 2.06
CA ARG A 102 -13.12 20.35 2.22
C ARG A 102 -14.46 19.67 2.34
N LEU A 103 -15.37 20.20 3.15
CA LEU A 103 -16.71 19.63 3.27
C LEU A 103 -17.42 19.58 1.90
N GLN A 104 -17.35 20.64 1.11
CA GLN A 104 -17.93 20.66 -0.23
C GLN A 104 -17.31 19.63 -1.16
N GLU A 105 -15.98 19.41 -1.06
CA GLU A 105 -15.29 18.37 -1.81
C GLU A 105 -15.80 16.98 -1.40
N LEU A 106 -15.90 16.70 -0.10
CA LEU A 106 -16.39 15.42 0.41
C LEU A 106 -17.85 15.17 -0.01
N LEU A 107 -18.70 16.18 -0.02
CA LEU A 107 -20.08 16.05 -0.51
C LEU A 107 -20.13 15.70 -1.99
N ARG A 108 -19.27 16.28 -2.82
CA ARG A 108 -19.14 15.91 -4.23
C ARG A 108 -18.68 14.46 -4.39
N GLN A 109 -17.70 14.04 -3.60
CA GLN A 109 -17.22 12.65 -3.59
C GLN A 109 -18.33 11.68 -3.17
N ALA A 110 -19.10 11.99 -2.12
CA ALA A 110 -20.23 11.18 -1.68
C ALA A 110 -21.31 11.04 -2.76
N THR A 111 -21.60 12.13 -3.50
CA THR A 111 -22.53 12.08 -4.62
C THR A 111 -21.99 11.20 -5.76
N ALA A 112 -20.70 11.33 -6.08
CA ALA A 112 -20.07 10.52 -7.13
C ALA A 112 -20.00 9.03 -6.77
N ALA A 113 -19.89 8.70 -5.48
CA ALA A 113 -19.85 7.33 -4.98
C ALA A 113 -21.08 6.50 -5.37
N GLN A 114 -22.24 7.15 -5.47
CA GLN A 114 -23.51 6.51 -5.88
C GLN A 114 -23.42 5.91 -7.29
N LEU A 115 -22.63 6.52 -8.19
CA LEU A 115 -22.42 6.01 -9.56
C LEU A 115 -21.67 4.67 -9.61
N PHE A 116 -21.07 4.26 -8.48
CA PHE A 116 -20.24 3.07 -8.38
C PHE A 116 -20.75 2.09 -7.33
N ASP A 117 -21.97 2.29 -6.80
CA ASP A 117 -22.54 1.51 -5.69
C ASP A 117 -21.56 1.42 -4.51
N VAL A 118 -20.88 2.50 -4.18
CA VAL A 118 -20.07 2.62 -2.96
C VAL A 118 -20.95 3.23 -1.88
N ASN A 119 -21.04 2.51 -0.76
CA ASN A 119 -21.83 2.96 0.37
C ASN A 119 -21.11 4.10 1.09
N VAL A 120 -21.73 5.28 1.10
CA VAL A 120 -21.18 6.50 1.71
C VAL A 120 -22.29 7.23 2.47
N GLU A 121 -22.01 7.55 3.72
CA GLU A 121 -22.88 8.36 4.57
C GLU A 121 -22.26 9.75 4.76
N VAL A 122 -23.05 10.79 4.59
CA VAL A 122 -22.66 12.16 4.94
C VAL A 122 -22.90 12.36 6.42
N LEU A 123 -21.88 12.83 7.12
CA LEU A 123 -21.88 13.03 8.56
C LEU A 123 -21.88 14.52 8.90
N ASP A 124 -22.78 14.93 9.79
CA ASP A 124 -22.62 16.16 10.54
C ASP A 124 -21.58 15.99 11.66
N LYS A 125 -21.20 17.09 12.31
CA LYS A 125 -20.24 17.11 13.42
C LYS A 125 -20.59 16.12 14.53
N LYS A 126 -21.87 16.05 14.91
CA LYS A 126 -22.32 15.15 15.99
C LYS A 126 -22.11 13.69 15.62
N LYS A 127 -22.48 13.29 14.41
CA LYS A 127 -22.28 11.92 13.92
C LYS A 127 -20.80 11.55 13.81
N VAL A 128 -19.93 12.51 13.44
CA VAL A 128 -18.47 12.28 13.47
C VAL A 128 -18.03 11.95 14.89
N LYS A 129 -18.48 12.71 15.90
CA LYS A 129 -18.16 12.47 17.31
C LYS A 129 -18.74 11.15 17.82
N ASP A 130 -19.93 10.79 17.41
CA ASP A 130 -20.57 9.52 17.79
C ASP A 130 -19.79 8.30 17.25
N LEU A 131 -19.26 8.38 16.03
CA LEU A 131 -18.45 7.32 15.40
C LEU A 131 -16.99 7.31 15.87
N TYR A 132 -16.45 8.45 16.29
CA TYR A 132 -15.08 8.60 16.75
C TYR A 132 -15.03 9.36 18.08
N PRO A 133 -15.44 8.74 19.21
CA PRO A 133 -15.71 9.45 20.47
C PRO A 133 -14.53 10.23 21.06
N VAL A 134 -13.31 9.80 20.77
CA VAL A 134 -12.07 10.39 21.32
C VAL A 134 -11.52 11.54 20.50
N ILE A 135 -12.15 11.87 19.35
CA ILE A 135 -11.71 12.98 18.49
C ILE A 135 -11.98 14.35 19.14
N HIS A 136 -11.04 15.26 18.99
CA HIS A 136 -11.32 16.70 19.18
C HIS A 136 -12.01 17.21 17.91
N ASP A 137 -13.19 17.80 18.05
CA ASP A 137 -14.08 18.08 16.92
C ASP A 137 -14.49 19.55 16.80
N GLU A 138 -13.91 20.49 17.59
CA GLU A 138 -14.35 21.89 17.61
C GLU A 138 -14.28 22.55 16.23
N ASP A 139 -13.25 22.25 15.46
CA ASP A 139 -13.00 22.74 14.10
C ASP A 139 -13.66 21.89 13.00
N VAL A 140 -14.33 20.77 13.35
CA VAL A 140 -14.92 19.87 12.36
C VAL A 140 -16.26 20.40 11.86
N TYR A 141 -16.39 20.58 10.55
CA TYR A 141 -17.63 20.96 9.88
C TYR A 141 -18.52 19.77 9.54
N GLY A 142 -17.96 18.57 9.48
CA GLY A 142 -18.63 17.32 9.11
C GLY A 142 -17.66 16.36 8.45
N GLY A 143 -18.20 15.37 7.74
CA GLY A 143 -17.37 14.39 7.05
C GLY A 143 -18.17 13.42 6.20
N VAL A 144 -17.49 12.38 5.74
CA VAL A 144 -18.10 11.24 5.07
C VAL A 144 -17.63 9.95 5.71
N TYR A 145 -18.51 8.98 5.82
CA TYR A 145 -18.24 7.66 6.35
C TYR A 145 -18.49 6.60 5.29
N MET A 146 -17.51 5.74 5.10
CA MET A 146 -17.59 4.57 4.23
C MET A 146 -17.58 3.31 5.11
N PRO A 147 -18.75 2.73 5.42
CA PRO A 147 -18.85 1.60 6.36
C PRO A 147 -18.16 0.34 5.87
N ASP A 148 -18.07 0.15 4.57
CA ASP A 148 -17.45 -1.03 3.96
C ASP A 148 -15.93 -0.92 3.76
N ASP A 149 -15.35 0.24 4.02
CA ASP A 149 -13.90 0.45 4.04
C ASP A 149 -13.28 -0.12 5.32
N GLY A 150 -11.97 -0.04 5.46
CA GLY A 150 -11.29 -0.50 6.68
C GLY A 150 -9.78 -0.61 6.54
N GLN A 151 -9.25 -1.70 7.03
CA GLN A 151 -7.81 -1.97 7.04
C GLN A 151 -7.51 -3.42 6.72
N ALA A 152 -6.30 -3.70 6.22
CA ALA A 152 -5.79 -5.03 5.96
C ALA A 152 -4.32 -5.13 6.34
N ASP A 153 -3.79 -6.35 6.44
CA ASP A 153 -2.36 -6.60 6.58
C ASP A 153 -1.72 -6.70 5.18
N PRO A 154 -0.84 -5.77 4.79
CA PRO A 154 -0.23 -5.78 3.46
C PRO A 154 0.58 -7.05 3.17
N VAL A 155 1.24 -7.62 4.19
CA VAL A 155 1.98 -8.88 4.09
C VAL A 155 1.00 -10.04 3.89
N GLY A 156 -0.07 -10.08 4.67
CA GLY A 156 -1.15 -11.06 4.53
C GLY A 156 -1.78 -11.02 3.14
N VAL A 157 -2.17 -9.83 2.66
CA VAL A 157 -2.70 -9.64 1.29
C VAL A 157 -1.76 -10.20 0.24
N THR A 158 -0.46 -9.90 0.34
CA THR A 158 0.54 -10.35 -0.63
C THR A 158 0.70 -11.87 -0.60
N ASN A 159 0.73 -12.47 0.59
CA ASN A 159 0.83 -13.92 0.74
C ASN A 159 -0.41 -14.65 0.21
N VAL A 160 -1.59 -14.10 0.41
CA VAL A 160 -2.85 -14.60 -0.16
C VAL A 160 -2.81 -14.57 -1.69
N LEU A 161 -2.40 -13.44 -2.28
CA LEU A 161 -2.25 -13.30 -3.73
C LEU A 161 -1.20 -14.27 -4.29
N ALA A 162 -0.06 -14.42 -3.62
CA ALA A 162 0.99 -15.35 -4.02
C ALA A 162 0.54 -16.82 -3.95
N LYS A 163 -0.20 -17.20 -2.88
CA LYS A 163 -0.79 -18.53 -2.78
C LYS A 163 -1.81 -18.76 -3.88
N ALA A 164 -2.71 -17.81 -4.11
CA ALA A 164 -3.69 -17.90 -5.18
C ALA A 164 -3.03 -18.04 -6.57
N ALA A 165 -1.97 -17.27 -6.85
CA ALA A 165 -1.20 -17.39 -8.08
C ALA A 165 -0.57 -18.79 -8.24
N ARG A 166 0.00 -19.36 -7.16
CA ARG A 166 0.53 -20.73 -7.17
C ARG A 166 -0.55 -21.77 -7.42
N MET A 167 -1.74 -21.60 -6.86
CA MET A 167 -2.90 -22.49 -7.10
C MET A 167 -3.33 -22.46 -8.58
N GLU A 168 -3.13 -21.34 -9.27
CA GLU A 168 -3.37 -21.20 -10.72
C GLU A 168 -2.18 -21.67 -11.59
N GLY A 169 -1.11 -22.21 -10.98
CA GLY A 169 0.03 -22.78 -11.68
C GLY A 169 1.24 -21.85 -11.83
N VAL A 170 1.21 -20.60 -11.33
CA VAL A 170 2.36 -19.73 -11.36
C VAL A 170 3.47 -20.25 -10.44
N LYS A 171 4.68 -20.33 -10.96
CA LYS A 171 5.88 -20.64 -10.16
C LYS A 171 6.49 -19.35 -9.62
N ILE A 172 6.71 -19.25 -8.32
CA ILE A 172 7.29 -18.09 -7.65
C ILE A 172 8.65 -18.48 -7.08
N PHE A 173 9.67 -17.72 -7.49
CA PHE A 173 11.07 -17.96 -7.09
C PHE A 173 11.57 -16.73 -6.30
N GLU A 174 11.71 -16.90 -4.99
CA GLU A 174 12.36 -15.93 -4.12
C GLU A 174 13.89 -16.11 -4.17
N LYS A 175 14.65 -15.10 -3.72
CA LYS A 175 16.13 -15.07 -3.75
C LYS A 175 16.68 -15.29 -5.16
N THR A 176 15.95 -14.76 -6.14
CA THR A 176 16.25 -14.91 -7.56
C THR A 176 16.27 -13.54 -8.25
N PRO A 177 17.31 -12.73 -8.01
CA PRO A 177 17.41 -11.41 -8.62
C PRO A 177 17.51 -11.50 -10.14
N VAL A 178 16.76 -10.66 -10.84
CA VAL A 178 16.95 -10.40 -12.26
C VAL A 178 18.02 -9.33 -12.37
N GLU A 179 19.13 -9.68 -13.02
CA GLU A 179 20.29 -8.82 -13.20
C GLU A 179 20.16 -7.95 -14.45
N LYS A 180 19.49 -8.49 -15.48
CA LYS A 180 19.32 -7.79 -16.76
C LYS A 180 18.07 -8.27 -17.49
N ILE A 181 17.35 -7.35 -18.12
CA ILE A 181 16.33 -7.64 -19.13
C ILE A 181 17.02 -7.67 -20.49
N LEU A 182 16.83 -8.75 -21.24
CA LEU A 182 17.49 -8.99 -22.51
C LEU A 182 16.60 -8.52 -23.65
N ILE A 183 17.12 -7.59 -24.46
CA ILE A 183 16.42 -7.02 -25.61
C ILE A 183 17.26 -7.26 -26.85
N LYS A 184 16.61 -7.70 -27.92
CA LYS A 184 17.22 -7.83 -29.25
C LYS A 184 16.24 -7.27 -30.28
N ASP A 185 16.73 -6.40 -31.16
CA ASP A 185 15.92 -5.78 -32.24
C ASP A 185 14.62 -5.13 -31.71
N GLY A 186 14.70 -4.43 -30.54
CA GLY A 186 13.58 -3.75 -29.89
C GLY A 186 12.56 -4.68 -29.21
N LYS A 187 12.83 -5.98 -29.11
CA LYS A 187 11.93 -6.98 -28.49
C LYS A 187 12.58 -7.64 -27.31
N ILE A 188 11.77 -7.93 -26.28
CA ILE A 188 12.18 -8.76 -25.15
C ILE A 188 12.52 -10.16 -25.67
N THR A 189 13.66 -10.71 -25.23
CA THR A 189 14.09 -12.07 -25.54
C THR A 189 14.29 -12.92 -24.29
N GLY A 190 14.27 -12.31 -23.11
CA GLY A 190 14.43 -13.02 -21.85
C GLY A 190 14.92 -12.13 -20.73
N VAL A 191 15.29 -12.76 -19.63
CA VAL A 191 15.94 -12.13 -18.49
C VAL A 191 17.19 -12.90 -18.10
N GLN A 192 18.19 -12.20 -17.58
CA GLN A 192 19.39 -12.79 -16.99
C GLN A 192 19.25 -12.80 -15.48
N THR A 193 19.51 -13.94 -14.87
CA THR A 193 19.59 -14.11 -13.41
C THR A 193 20.93 -14.69 -13.02
N LYS A 194 21.29 -14.65 -11.73
CA LYS A 194 22.51 -15.35 -11.25
C LYS A 194 22.50 -16.87 -11.47
N PHE A 195 21.33 -17.45 -11.77
CA PHE A 195 21.18 -18.89 -12.04
C PHE A 195 21.12 -19.23 -13.53
N GLY A 196 21.29 -18.24 -14.39
CA GLY A 196 21.28 -18.38 -15.84
C GLY A 196 20.21 -17.55 -16.52
N LYS A 197 20.17 -17.70 -17.84
CA LYS A 197 19.21 -17.03 -18.72
C LYS A 197 17.86 -17.74 -18.69
N ILE A 198 16.78 -16.96 -18.72
CA ILE A 198 15.42 -17.43 -18.93
C ILE A 198 14.87 -16.74 -20.18
N ASP A 199 14.55 -17.51 -21.21
CA ASP A 199 13.91 -16.96 -22.41
C ASP A 199 12.44 -16.64 -22.12
N CYS A 200 11.98 -15.46 -22.54
CA CYS A 200 10.57 -15.06 -22.41
C CYS A 200 10.16 -14.08 -23.49
N GLU A 201 8.84 -14.02 -23.73
CA GLU A 201 8.25 -13.09 -24.71
C GLU A 201 7.86 -11.75 -24.06
N TYR A 202 7.50 -11.79 -22.78
CA TYR A 202 7.00 -10.64 -22.04
C TYR A 202 7.64 -10.53 -20.65
N VAL A 203 7.84 -9.30 -20.23
CA VAL A 203 8.25 -8.96 -18.86
C VAL A 203 7.24 -7.99 -18.28
N ALA A 204 6.69 -8.33 -17.12
CA ALA A 204 5.91 -7.40 -16.30
C ALA A 204 6.82 -6.84 -15.21
N LEU A 205 7.08 -5.53 -15.24
CA LEU A 205 7.92 -4.85 -14.28
C LEU A 205 7.08 -4.40 -13.08
N ALA A 206 7.25 -5.06 -11.94
CA ALA A 206 6.56 -4.76 -10.68
C ALA A 206 7.56 -4.52 -9.53
N THR A 207 8.65 -3.84 -9.84
CA THR A 207 9.86 -3.71 -9.02
C THR A 207 9.82 -2.53 -8.04
N GLY A 208 8.63 -1.92 -7.81
CA GLY A 208 8.44 -0.82 -6.86
C GLY A 208 9.45 0.31 -7.09
N MET A 209 10.11 0.77 -6.05
CA MET A 209 11.06 1.88 -6.08
C MET A 209 12.29 1.68 -6.99
N TRP A 210 12.58 0.44 -7.40
CA TRP A 210 13.66 0.14 -8.37
C TRP A 210 13.21 0.26 -9.83
N SER A 211 11.92 0.46 -10.10
CA SER A 211 11.38 0.43 -11.48
C SER A 211 12.04 1.47 -12.38
N ARG A 212 12.28 2.69 -11.84
CA ARG A 212 12.93 3.75 -12.60
C ARG A 212 14.31 3.34 -13.11
N GLN A 213 15.19 2.87 -12.23
CA GLN A 213 16.57 2.52 -12.62
C GLN A 213 16.63 1.31 -13.55
N ILE A 214 15.72 0.34 -13.38
CA ILE A 214 15.60 -0.80 -14.30
C ILE A 214 15.06 -0.34 -15.66
N GLY A 215 14.12 0.61 -15.67
CA GLY A 215 13.62 1.23 -16.91
C GLY A 215 14.72 1.98 -17.65
N GLU A 216 15.54 2.76 -16.96
CA GLU A 216 16.69 3.48 -17.53
C GLU A 216 17.66 2.51 -18.23
N ASP A 217 17.95 1.33 -17.63
CA ASP A 217 18.85 0.33 -18.20
C ASP A 217 18.33 -0.28 -19.52
N ILE A 218 17.05 -0.16 -19.83
CA ILE A 218 16.40 -0.66 -21.05
C ILE A 218 15.83 0.45 -21.93
N GLY A 219 16.16 1.71 -21.65
CA GLY A 219 15.70 2.88 -22.43
C GLY A 219 14.22 3.24 -22.25
N VAL A 220 13.58 2.83 -21.15
CA VAL A 220 12.19 3.16 -20.81
C VAL A 220 12.17 4.15 -19.66
N SER A 221 11.59 5.34 -19.90
CA SER A 221 11.38 6.32 -18.84
C SER A 221 10.19 5.93 -17.96
N ILE A 222 10.45 5.71 -16.67
CA ILE A 222 9.42 5.44 -15.66
C ILE A 222 9.46 6.60 -14.66
N PRO A 223 8.44 7.48 -14.66
CA PRO A 223 8.40 8.68 -13.81
C PRO A 223 7.99 8.31 -12.38
N LEU A 224 8.87 7.60 -11.69
CA LEU A 224 8.66 7.13 -10.33
C LEU A 224 9.89 7.47 -9.49
N TYR A 225 9.66 8.09 -8.32
CA TYR A 225 10.73 8.42 -7.40
C TYR A 225 10.39 7.96 -5.98
N PRO A 226 11.32 7.34 -5.25
CA PRO A 226 11.11 6.99 -3.85
C PRO A 226 11.29 8.22 -2.96
N ASN A 227 10.29 8.53 -2.15
CA ASN A 227 10.36 9.53 -1.10
C ASN A 227 10.24 8.85 0.27
N GLU A 228 10.71 9.52 1.31
CA GLU A 228 10.54 9.07 2.68
C GLU A 228 9.08 9.27 3.12
N HIS A 229 8.54 8.30 3.81
CA HIS A 229 7.20 8.34 4.38
C HIS A 229 7.23 7.87 5.82
N PHE A 230 6.41 8.50 6.68
CA PHE A 230 6.51 8.37 8.12
C PHE A 230 5.19 7.99 8.77
N TYR A 231 5.27 7.19 9.80
CA TYR A 231 4.21 7.02 10.78
C TYR A 231 4.79 6.60 12.13
N ILE A 232 4.04 6.84 13.19
CA ILE A 232 4.34 6.28 14.51
C ILE A 232 3.29 5.24 14.90
N ILE A 233 3.69 4.31 15.76
CA ILE A 233 2.78 3.39 16.46
C ILE A 233 2.96 3.65 17.95
N THR A 234 1.85 3.90 18.64
CA THR A 234 1.88 4.12 20.09
C THR A 234 2.10 2.82 20.86
N GLU A 235 2.52 2.93 22.11
CA GLU A 235 2.29 1.86 23.08
C GLU A 235 0.77 1.61 23.27
N PRO A 236 0.36 0.46 23.83
CA PRO A 236 -1.04 0.21 24.10
C PRO A 236 -1.67 1.30 24.96
N MET A 237 -2.84 1.79 24.55
CA MET A 237 -3.58 2.88 25.19
C MET A 237 -4.85 2.31 25.80
N ASN A 238 -4.96 2.32 27.15
CA ASN A 238 -6.06 1.66 27.88
C ASN A 238 -7.44 2.23 27.55
N ASP A 239 -7.51 3.55 27.32
CA ASP A 239 -8.78 4.26 27.07
C ASP A 239 -9.10 4.41 25.58
N LEU A 240 -8.32 3.77 24.70
CA LEU A 240 -8.57 3.81 23.26
C LEU A 240 -9.71 2.84 22.90
N PRO A 241 -10.83 3.34 22.36
CA PRO A 241 -11.91 2.47 21.89
C PRO A 241 -11.42 1.50 20.82
N LYS A 242 -11.87 0.26 20.88
CA LYS A 242 -11.54 -0.77 19.91
C LYS A 242 -12.42 -0.65 18.67
N ASN A 243 -11.90 -1.09 17.54
CA ASN A 243 -12.58 -1.11 16.25
C ASN A 243 -13.00 0.28 15.76
N LEU A 244 -12.24 1.32 16.13
CA LEU A 244 -12.43 2.63 15.53
C LEU A 244 -12.30 2.56 14.00
N PRO A 245 -13.13 3.27 13.24
CA PRO A 245 -12.92 3.41 11.82
C PRO A 245 -11.57 4.08 11.52
N VAL A 246 -11.00 3.81 10.36
CA VAL A 246 -9.83 4.57 9.90
C VAL A 246 -10.23 6.04 9.76
N LEU A 247 -9.50 6.94 10.41
CA LEU A 247 -9.74 8.39 10.28
C LEU A 247 -8.76 9.01 9.29
N ARG A 248 -9.26 9.84 8.38
CA ARG A 248 -8.46 10.68 7.47
C ARG A 248 -8.80 12.14 7.70
N ASP A 249 -7.78 12.92 8.01
CA ASP A 249 -7.84 14.37 8.17
C ASP A 249 -6.85 15.03 7.20
N TYR A 250 -7.28 15.21 5.96
CA TYR A 250 -6.42 15.75 4.91
C TYR A 250 -6.06 17.22 5.14
N ASP A 251 -6.88 17.98 5.87
CA ASP A 251 -6.61 19.39 6.16
C ASP A 251 -5.42 19.52 7.13
N ASN A 252 -5.24 18.55 8.01
CA ASN A 252 -4.09 18.43 8.91
C ASN A 252 -3.00 17.46 8.41
N CYS A 253 -3.17 16.88 7.23
CA CYS A 253 -2.26 15.89 6.64
C CYS A 253 -2.11 14.60 7.48
N LEU A 254 -3.18 14.14 8.14
CA LEU A 254 -3.14 13.00 9.07
C LEU A 254 -4.00 11.83 8.60
N TYR A 255 -3.57 10.63 8.98
CA TYR A 255 -4.45 9.47 9.07
C TYR A 255 -4.20 8.71 10.37
N LEU A 256 -5.27 8.20 10.97
CA LEU A 256 -5.23 7.48 12.24
C LEU A 256 -5.86 6.10 12.04
N LYS A 257 -5.19 5.08 12.54
CA LYS A 257 -5.64 3.69 12.45
C LYS A 257 -5.47 2.99 13.80
N GLU A 258 -6.58 2.59 14.42
CA GLU A 258 -6.53 1.72 15.60
C GLU A 258 -6.21 0.29 15.18
N ASP A 259 -5.27 -0.35 15.86
CA ASP A 259 -5.02 -1.78 15.75
C ASP A 259 -4.49 -2.36 17.05
N ALA A 260 -5.20 -3.33 17.58
CA ALA A 260 -4.85 -4.05 18.82
C ALA A 260 -4.58 -3.13 20.02
N GLY A 261 -5.40 -2.10 20.19
CA GLY A 261 -5.32 -1.14 21.29
C GLY A 261 -4.17 -0.12 21.17
N LYS A 262 -3.58 0.00 20.01
CA LYS A 262 -2.56 0.99 19.66
C LYS A 262 -3.08 1.90 18.56
N MET A 263 -2.53 3.11 18.50
CA MET A 263 -2.81 4.03 17.40
C MET A 263 -1.61 4.10 16.46
N LEU A 264 -1.84 3.82 15.18
CA LEU A 264 -0.93 4.21 14.13
C LEU A 264 -1.32 5.63 13.69
N VAL A 265 -0.38 6.55 13.82
CA VAL A 265 -0.50 7.95 13.39
C VAL A 265 0.41 8.14 12.20
N GLY A 266 -0.16 8.29 11.02
CA GLY A 266 0.58 8.52 9.80
C GLY A 266 0.27 9.89 9.21
N ILE A 267 1.13 10.32 8.30
CA ILE A 267 1.05 11.65 7.70
C ILE A 267 0.95 11.57 6.18
N PHE A 268 0.29 12.57 5.59
CA PHE A 268 0.25 12.84 4.15
C PHE A 268 1.03 14.11 3.88
N GLU A 269 2.33 14.10 4.16
CA GLU A 269 3.17 15.29 4.06
C GLU A 269 3.23 15.83 2.62
N PRO A 270 2.99 17.15 2.43
CA PRO A 270 3.01 17.74 1.10
C PRO A 270 4.44 17.91 0.54
N ASN A 271 5.45 17.89 1.42
CA ASN A 271 6.87 18.09 1.09
C ASN A 271 7.69 16.88 1.56
N ALA A 272 7.42 15.72 1.00
CA ALA A 272 8.16 14.50 1.33
C ALA A 272 9.63 14.61 0.95
N LYS A 273 10.52 14.12 1.82
CA LYS A 273 11.95 14.07 1.55
C LYS A 273 12.25 13.02 0.51
N ASN A 274 13.13 13.37 -0.42
CA ASN A 274 13.56 12.45 -1.44
C ASN A 274 14.49 11.38 -0.85
N ALA A 275 14.07 10.13 -0.91
CA ALA A 275 14.85 9.00 -0.45
C ALA A 275 16.01 8.69 -1.41
N PHE A 276 17.15 8.31 -0.89
CA PHE A 276 18.36 7.95 -1.64
C PHE A 276 18.96 9.07 -2.51
N ARG A 277 18.65 10.34 -2.21
CA ARG A 277 19.15 11.49 -2.98
C ARG A 277 20.67 11.49 -3.13
N GLU A 278 21.39 11.23 -2.06
CA GLU A 278 22.85 11.22 -2.06
C GLU A 278 23.46 10.07 -2.89
N LYS A 279 22.76 8.93 -2.96
CA LYS A 279 23.20 7.73 -3.68
C LYS A 279 22.78 7.72 -5.16
N GLY A 280 21.88 8.61 -5.56
CA GLY A 280 21.35 8.71 -6.93
C GLY A 280 20.53 7.51 -7.42
N LYS A 281 20.65 6.36 -6.76
CA LYS A 281 19.94 5.10 -7.05
C LYS A 281 19.55 4.39 -5.76
N VAL A 282 18.47 3.64 -5.83
CA VAL A 282 18.05 2.75 -4.75
C VAL A 282 19.05 1.59 -4.64
N PRO A 283 19.65 1.32 -3.46
CA PRO A 283 20.57 0.21 -3.28
C PRO A 283 19.90 -1.14 -3.57
N ASN A 284 20.64 -2.04 -4.17
CA ASN A 284 20.11 -3.38 -4.52
C ASN A 284 19.88 -4.28 -3.29
N ASP A 285 20.53 -4.01 -2.19
CA ASP A 285 20.48 -4.73 -0.93
C ASP A 285 19.50 -4.11 0.09
N PHE A 286 18.78 -3.05 -0.29
CA PHE A 286 17.78 -2.42 0.57
C PHE A 286 16.51 -3.30 0.64
N SER A 287 16.50 -4.21 1.60
CA SER A 287 15.45 -5.21 1.83
C SER A 287 14.95 -5.09 3.28
N PHE A 288 13.64 -4.99 3.48
CA PHE A 288 13.06 -4.65 4.79
C PHE A 288 13.73 -3.44 5.45
N GLY A 289 14.14 -2.50 4.61
CA GLY A 289 14.93 -1.35 5.05
C GLY A 289 14.07 -0.23 5.61
N GLU A 290 14.61 0.45 6.59
CA GLU A 290 14.06 1.65 7.21
C GLU A 290 15.12 2.76 7.15
N PHE A 291 14.68 4.02 7.25
CA PHE A 291 15.55 5.17 7.46
C PHE A 291 15.65 5.50 8.94
N PRO A 292 16.66 6.26 9.37
CA PRO A 292 16.72 6.80 10.71
C PRO A 292 15.47 7.60 11.08
N ASP A 293 15.15 7.62 12.36
CA ASP A 293 14.04 8.43 12.88
C ASP A 293 14.29 9.91 12.60
N ASP A 294 13.28 10.61 12.07
CA ASP A 294 13.35 12.02 11.72
C ASP A 294 12.21 12.77 12.43
N PHE A 295 12.39 12.96 13.73
CA PHE A 295 11.42 13.66 14.57
C PHE A 295 11.27 15.13 14.18
N ASP A 296 12.33 15.79 13.75
CA ASP A 296 12.27 17.21 13.32
C ASP A 296 11.32 17.39 12.12
N HIS A 297 11.30 16.45 11.19
CA HIS A 297 10.37 16.47 10.07
C HIS A 297 8.94 16.08 10.49
N PHE A 298 8.81 15.20 11.45
CA PHE A 298 7.53 14.68 11.91
C PHE A 298 6.82 15.60 12.91
N GLU A 299 7.57 16.38 13.72
CA GLU A 299 7.07 17.19 14.84
C GLU A 299 5.87 18.09 14.47
N PRO A 300 5.86 18.86 13.36
CA PRO A 300 4.72 19.73 13.04
C PRO A 300 3.41 18.94 12.79
N TYR A 301 3.50 17.69 12.38
CA TYR A 301 2.35 16.81 12.19
C TYR A 301 1.96 16.09 13.47
N LEU A 302 2.93 15.80 14.32
CA LEU A 302 2.69 15.25 15.65
C LEU A 302 1.89 16.22 16.51
N GLU A 303 2.23 17.52 16.50
CA GLU A 303 1.45 18.57 17.16
C GLU A 303 -0.01 18.62 16.67
N LYS A 304 -0.21 18.53 15.33
CA LYS A 304 -1.56 18.46 14.76
C LYS A 304 -2.29 17.19 15.17
N SER A 305 -1.58 16.08 15.34
CA SER A 305 -2.19 14.83 15.81
C SER A 305 -2.65 14.93 17.26
N PHE A 306 -1.92 15.64 18.12
CA PHE A 306 -2.32 15.94 19.50
C PHE A 306 -3.57 16.83 19.55
N GLN A 307 -3.61 17.85 18.68
CA GLN A 307 -4.81 18.67 18.55
C GLN A 307 -6.03 17.85 18.10
N ARG A 308 -5.86 16.91 17.17
CA ARG A 308 -6.95 16.06 16.67
C ARG A 308 -7.33 14.95 17.63
N LEU A 309 -6.39 14.37 18.34
CA LEU A 309 -6.56 13.27 19.27
C LEU A 309 -5.75 13.55 20.57
N PRO A 310 -6.27 14.36 21.51
CA PRO A 310 -5.51 14.82 22.67
C PRO A 310 -4.91 13.72 23.52
N MET A 311 -5.52 12.53 23.57
CA MET A 311 -4.97 11.38 24.31
C MET A 311 -3.60 10.92 23.79
N LEU A 312 -3.16 11.36 22.62
CA LEU A 312 -1.82 11.06 22.09
C LEU A 312 -0.70 11.80 22.82
N GLU A 313 -0.99 12.96 23.47
CA GLU A 313 0.03 13.74 24.20
C GLU A 313 0.73 12.93 25.32
N THR A 314 0.02 11.98 25.89
CA THR A 314 0.53 11.13 26.97
C THR A 314 0.85 9.71 26.53
N ALA A 315 0.64 9.40 25.26
CA ALA A 315 0.90 8.08 24.73
C ALA A 315 2.41 7.87 24.48
N GLY A 316 2.95 6.75 24.94
CA GLY A 316 4.29 6.34 24.59
C GLY A 316 4.39 5.96 23.11
N ILE A 317 5.54 6.21 22.50
CA ILE A 317 5.85 5.77 21.13
C ILE A 317 6.55 4.43 21.20
N ARG A 318 5.91 3.40 20.66
CA ARG A 318 6.49 2.06 20.52
C ARG A 318 7.42 1.97 19.31
N LYS A 319 7.04 2.59 18.22
CA LYS A 319 7.78 2.55 16.96
C LYS A 319 7.61 3.87 16.23
N PHE A 320 8.72 4.48 15.88
CA PHE A 320 8.78 5.43 14.79
C PHE A 320 9.15 4.65 13.52
N PHE A 321 8.45 4.86 12.45
CA PHE A 321 8.75 4.25 11.18
C PHE A 321 9.03 5.33 10.13
N SER A 322 10.14 5.19 9.45
CA SER A 322 10.49 5.96 8.26
C SER A 322 10.97 5.01 7.19
N GLY A 323 10.31 5.02 6.04
CA GLY A 323 10.65 4.13 4.95
C GLY A 323 10.31 4.73 3.59
N PRO A 324 10.83 4.13 2.50
CA PRO A 324 10.59 4.66 1.17
C PRO A 324 9.19 4.31 0.68
N GLU A 325 8.53 5.29 0.08
CA GLU A 325 7.33 5.11 -0.72
C GLU A 325 7.54 5.66 -2.13
N SER A 326 6.89 5.05 -3.12
CA SER A 326 7.09 5.38 -4.54
C SER A 326 5.99 6.32 -5.03
N PHE A 327 6.38 7.48 -5.51
CA PHE A 327 5.50 8.52 -6.07
C PHE A 327 5.82 8.79 -7.53
#